data_bc58f5aaaa3c62181d251b303492f511
#
_entry.id   bc58f5aaaa3c62181d251b303492f511
#
_cell.length_a   1.000
_cell.length_b   1.000
_cell.length_c   1.000
_cell.angle_alpha   90.00
_cell.angle_beta   90.00
_cell.angle_gamma   90.00
#
_symmetry.space_group_name_H-M   'P 1'
#
loop_
_entity.id
_entity.type
_entity.pdbx_description
1 polymer ?
#
loop_
_entity_poly.entity_id
_entity_poly.type
_entity_poly.pdbx_seq_one_letter_code
_entity_poly.pdbx_strand_id
1 'polypeptide(L)'
;MAVHSTAAGGRRLRCWQLTSLLLAGAALAACTSSDGGGGADPSGGQSPDPVVLDFPIAYVKRPVPVDAATSPDARELLPFQPGSDLYLRDRAAPSSAERNLTAELTNGMGDVRDVEPSFDGRKLVFALREPDIEGAAPEDQPTWNIWEYDLDLQQLRRVIASDTTADDGQDVAPHYLPDGRIIFSSTRQRQSKAILLDEGKPQFEAQDESDGEPAFVLHIMNADGSDLHQVSFNQSHD
;
A
#
# COMPACT_ATOMS: atom_id res chain seq x y z
N MET A 1 -30.85 -39.01 -33.72
CA MET A 1 -31.96 -38.18 -34.22
C MET A 1 -31.43 -36.74 -34.15
N ALA A 2 -30.78 -36.16 -35.17
CA ALA A 2 -31.29 -35.59 -36.41
C ALA A 2 -32.47 -34.64 -36.09
N VAL A 3 -32.45 -33.36 -36.40
CA VAL A 3 -32.41 -32.68 -37.69
C VAL A 3 -32.23 -31.18 -37.41
N HIS A 4 -31.29 -30.45 -38.04
CA HIS A 4 -31.46 -29.43 -39.11
C HIS A 4 -32.46 -28.28 -38.79
N SER A 5 -32.19 -27.02 -39.10
CA SER A 5 -31.84 -26.40 -40.37
C SER A 5 -31.74 -24.85 -40.21
N THR A 6 -30.70 -24.24 -40.74
CA THR A 6 -30.55 -23.16 -41.73
C THR A 6 -31.62 -22.08 -41.93
N ALA A 7 -31.18 -20.82 -42.08
CA ALA A 7 -31.20 -19.92 -43.23
C ALA A 7 -31.06 -18.46 -42.74
N ALA A 8 -30.08 -17.61 -43.09
CA ALA A 8 -29.70 -16.93 -44.33
C ALA A 8 -30.75 -15.89 -44.85
N GLY A 9 -30.30 -14.66 -44.98
CA GLY A 9 -30.91 -13.54 -45.69
C GLY A 9 -30.47 -12.22 -45.14
N GLY A 10 -29.57 -11.42 -45.61
CA GLY A 10 -29.24 -11.00 -46.93
C GLY A 10 -30.09 -9.84 -47.45
N ARG A 11 -29.56 -8.62 -47.43
CA ARG A 11 -29.74 -7.54 -48.46
C ARG A 11 -29.57 -6.14 -47.79
N ARG A 12 -28.70 -5.43 -48.28
CA ARG A 12 -28.35 -4.57 -49.40
C ARG A 12 -28.25 -3.11 -49.03
N LEU A 13 -27.11 -2.56 -49.40
CA LEU A 13 -26.73 -1.20 -49.72
C LEU A 13 -27.86 -0.24 -50.09
N ARG A 14 -27.78 0.99 -49.60
CA ARG A 14 -28.03 2.19 -50.43
C ARG A 14 -27.08 3.31 -50.06
N CYS A 15 -26.22 3.58 -51.03
CA CYS A 15 -25.44 4.75 -51.23
C CYS A 15 -26.36 5.91 -51.62
N TRP A 16 -26.19 7.11 -51.01
CA TRP A 16 -26.61 8.37 -51.63
C TRP A 16 -25.55 9.40 -51.37
N GLN A 17 -24.89 9.70 -52.49
CA GLN A 17 -24.16 10.96 -52.70
C GLN A 17 -25.17 12.03 -52.96
N LEU A 18 -24.92 13.24 -52.44
CA LEU A 18 -25.18 14.46 -53.17
C LEU A 18 -24.34 15.65 -52.60
N THR A 19 -23.54 16.14 -53.45
CA THR A 19 -22.77 17.36 -53.53
C THR A 19 -23.54 18.60 -53.21
N SER A 20 -22.89 19.59 -52.53
CA SER A 20 -22.90 20.99 -52.99
C SER A 20 -21.87 21.84 -52.26
N LEU A 21 -21.03 22.44 -53.05
CA LEU A 21 -20.09 23.55 -52.83
C LEU A 21 -20.76 24.74 -52.13
N LEU A 22 -20.00 25.51 -51.33
CA LEU A 22 -19.73 26.93 -51.56
C LEU A 22 -18.67 27.51 -50.59
N LEU A 23 -17.79 28.24 -51.22
CA LEU A 23 -16.69 29.06 -50.72
C LEU A 23 -17.10 30.05 -49.61
N ALA A 24 -16.19 30.33 -48.68
CA ALA A 24 -15.48 31.62 -48.56
C ALA A 24 -14.87 31.80 -47.14
N GLY A 25 -13.70 32.34 -47.10
CA GLY A 25 -13.22 33.08 -45.93
C GLY A 25 -11.90 32.56 -45.34
N ALA A 26 -10.80 32.84 -45.99
CA ALA A 26 -9.45 32.72 -45.42
C ALA A 26 -9.29 33.76 -44.29
N ALA A 27 -8.99 33.27 -43.07
CA ALA A 27 -8.23 34.04 -42.08
C ALA A 27 -7.06 33.18 -41.66
N LEU A 28 -5.96 33.35 -42.32
CA LEU A 28 -4.66 32.87 -41.88
C LEU A 28 -4.24 33.67 -40.65
N ALA A 29 -4.57 33.17 -39.48
CA ALA A 29 -3.81 33.50 -38.27
C ALA A 29 -2.52 32.70 -38.31
N ALA A 30 -1.47 33.35 -38.76
CA ALA A 30 -0.10 32.81 -38.61
C ALA A 30 0.20 32.75 -37.12
N CYS A 31 0.04 31.55 -36.54
CA CYS A 31 0.78 31.23 -35.32
C CYS A 31 2.24 31.16 -35.74
N THR A 32 2.98 32.19 -35.50
CA THR A 32 4.43 32.12 -35.45
C THR A 32 4.76 31.19 -34.34
N SER A 33 5.03 29.94 -34.66
CA SER A 33 5.83 29.04 -33.83
C SER A 33 7.20 29.69 -33.70
N SER A 34 7.43 30.36 -32.58
CA SER A 34 8.78 30.61 -32.14
C SER A 34 9.39 29.24 -31.85
N ASP A 35 10.16 28.73 -32.79
CA ASP A 35 11.15 27.71 -32.56
C ASP A 35 12.17 28.27 -31.55
N GLY A 36 11.80 28.20 -30.27
CA GLY A 36 12.75 28.19 -29.19
C GLY A 36 13.42 26.83 -29.22
N GLY A 37 14.48 26.70 -30.04
CA GLY A 37 15.39 25.58 -29.95
C GLY A 37 15.97 25.52 -28.54
N GLY A 38 15.33 24.77 -27.67
CA GLY A 38 15.91 24.33 -26.42
C GLY A 38 17.02 23.37 -26.74
N GLY A 39 18.22 23.93 -26.95
CA GLY A 39 19.43 23.12 -26.96
C GLY A 39 19.46 22.37 -25.62
N ALA A 40 19.46 21.05 -25.67
CA ALA A 40 19.74 20.24 -24.50
C ALA A 40 21.12 20.71 -23.98
N ASP A 41 21.11 21.33 -22.80
CA ASP A 41 22.34 21.72 -22.14
C ASP A 41 23.10 20.43 -21.77
N PRO A 42 24.28 20.18 -22.39
CA PRO A 42 25.07 18.98 -22.10
C PRO A 42 25.64 18.99 -20.67
N SER A 43 25.41 20.07 -19.90
CA SER A 43 25.83 20.18 -18.50
C SER A 43 24.95 19.37 -17.53
N GLY A 44 23.91 18.67 -18.00
CA GLY A 44 23.09 17.81 -17.17
C GLY A 44 22.21 18.54 -16.13
N GLY A 45 21.98 19.84 -16.33
CA GLY A 45 21.05 20.61 -15.53
C GLY A 45 19.65 20.09 -15.67
N GLN A 46 19.09 19.53 -14.60
CA GLN A 46 17.70 19.10 -14.57
C GLN A 46 16.80 20.35 -14.72
N SER A 47 15.80 20.25 -15.62
CA SER A 47 14.78 21.32 -15.72
C SER A 47 14.14 21.56 -14.35
N PRO A 48 13.81 22.82 -14.02
CA PRO A 48 13.12 23.09 -12.78
C PRO A 48 11.85 22.24 -12.64
N ASP A 49 11.58 21.75 -11.44
CA ASP A 49 10.38 21.00 -11.17
C ASP A 49 9.13 21.81 -11.51
N PRO A 50 8.16 21.27 -12.22
CA PRO A 50 6.94 22.00 -12.60
C PRO A 50 6.06 22.37 -11.41
N VAL A 51 6.17 21.60 -10.32
CA VAL A 51 5.47 21.83 -9.05
C VAL A 51 6.45 21.64 -7.92
N VAL A 52 6.61 22.66 -7.09
CA VAL A 52 7.43 22.61 -5.87
C VAL A 52 6.53 22.98 -4.70
N LEU A 53 6.33 22.01 -3.79
CA LEU A 53 5.59 22.21 -2.56
C LEU A 53 6.54 21.94 -1.38
N ASP A 54 6.57 22.89 -0.44
CA ASP A 54 7.47 22.88 0.72
C ASP A 54 6.95 22.02 1.87
N PHE A 55 6.53 20.78 1.55
CA PHE A 55 6.24 19.78 2.57
C PHE A 55 6.85 18.44 2.18
N PRO A 56 7.26 17.64 3.15
CA PRO A 56 7.81 16.31 2.88
C PRO A 56 6.74 15.35 2.37
N ILE A 57 7.15 14.38 1.57
CA ILE A 57 6.30 13.25 1.17
C ILE A 57 6.97 11.94 1.54
N ALA A 58 6.20 11.05 2.17
CA ALA A 58 6.57 9.67 2.41
C ALA A 58 5.81 8.75 1.46
N TYR A 59 6.47 7.71 0.96
CA TYR A 59 5.87 6.75 0.05
C TYR A 59 6.62 5.43 0.07
N VAL A 60 5.91 4.36 -0.23
CA VAL A 60 6.49 3.02 -0.36
C VAL A 60 6.88 2.79 -1.82
N LYS A 61 8.11 2.35 -2.06
CA LYS A 61 8.52 1.77 -3.34
C LYS A 61 8.47 0.27 -3.25
N ARG A 62 7.82 -0.33 -4.21
CA ARG A 62 7.58 -1.77 -4.27
C ARG A 62 7.94 -2.30 -5.65
N PRO A 63 8.56 -3.49 -5.78
CA PRO A 63 8.74 -4.15 -7.06
C PRO A 63 7.39 -4.34 -7.75
N VAL A 64 7.37 -4.09 -9.06
CA VAL A 64 6.17 -4.40 -9.86
C VAL A 64 6.28 -5.85 -10.31
N PRO A 65 5.30 -6.72 -10.00
CA PRO A 65 5.27 -8.07 -10.51
C PRO A 65 5.33 -8.09 -12.04
N VAL A 66 6.21 -8.91 -12.62
CA VAL A 66 6.42 -8.97 -14.07
C VAL A 66 5.44 -9.91 -14.78
N ASP A 67 4.77 -10.77 -14.03
CA ASP A 67 3.76 -11.69 -14.55
C ASP A 67 2.63 -11.90 -13.53
N ALA A 68 1.51 -12.47 -14.01
CA ALA A 68 0.34 -12.73 -13.17
C ALA A 68 0.57 -13.84 -12.13
N ALA A 69 1.59 -14.69 -12.31
CA ALA A 69 1.90 -15.76 -11.37
C ALA A 69 2.64 -15.25 -10.13
N THR A 70 3.30 -14.12 -10.25
CA THR A 70 4.01 -13.44 -9.16
C THR A 70 3.22 -12.27 -8.58
N SER A 71 2.04 -11.97 -9.15
CA SER A 71 1.15 -10.95 -8.62
C SER A 71 0.41 -11.51 -7.41
N PRO A 72 0.40 -10.80 -6.26
CA PRO A 72 -0.36 -11.24 -5.10
C PRO A 72 -1.84 -11.39 -5.46
N ASP A 73 -2.48 -12.40 -4.90
CA ASP A 73 -3.94 -12.50 -4.95
C ASP A 73 -4.52 -11.30 -4.17
N ALA A 74 -5.47 -10.59 -4.79
CA ALA A 74 -6.12 -9.47 -4.13
C ALA A 74 -6.96 -9.89 -2.89
N ARG A 75 -7.17 -11.19 -2.72
CA ARG A 75 -7.82 -11.78 -1.55
C ARG A 75 -6.86 -12.07 -0.41
N GLU A 76 -5.55 -12.13 -0.68
CA GLU A 76 -4.55 -12.25 0.38
C GLU A 76 -4.44 -10.93 1.14
N LEU A 77 -4.77 -10.95 2.41
CA LEU A 77 -4.67 -9.77 3.28
C LEU A 77 -3.22 -9.47 3.69
N LEU A 78 -2.37 -10.48 3.67
CA LEU A 78 -0.95 -10.39 4.04
C LEU A 78 0.01 -10.87 2.94
N PRO A 79 -0.13 -10.43 1.69
CA PRO A 79 0.86 -10.81 0.71
C PRO A 79 2.22 -10.25 1.13
N PHE A 80 3.23 -11.11 1.21
CA PHE A 80 4.62 -10.69 1.40
C PHE A 80 5.27 -10.46 0.04
N GLN A 81 5.68 -9.22 -0.21
CA GLN A 81 6.35 -8.80 -1.44
C GLN A 81 7.74 -8.26 -1.11
N PRO A 82 8.77 -9.12 -1.06
CA PRO A 82 10.11 -8.69 -0.71
C PRO A 82 10.64 -7.62 -1.67
N GLY A 83 11.38 -6.66 -1.11
CA GLY A 83 11.96 -5.56 -1.85
C GLY A 83 11.19 -4.24 -1.75
N SER A 84 10.22 -4.15 -0.84
CA SER A 84 9.51 -2.90 -0.55
C SER A 84 10.19 -2.13 0.57
N ASP A 85 10.33 -0.82 0.38
CA ASP A 85 10.93 0.10 1.34
C ASP A 85 10.16 1.40 1.46
N LEU A 86 10.25 2.03 2.64
CA LEU A 86 9.73 3.38 2.90
C LEU A 86 10.75 4.44 2.52
N TYR A 87 10.32 5.37 1.69
CA TYR A 87 11.12 6.51 1.24
C TYR A 87 10.52 7.83 1.69
N LEU A 88 11.39 8.80 1.93
CA LEU A 88 11.03 10.18 2.25
C LEU A 88 11.74 11.14 1.30
N ARG A 89 11.02 12.14 0.82
CA ARG A 89 11.56 13.35 0.19
C ARG A 89 11.22 14.54 1.05
N ASP A 90 12.18 15.44 1.25
CA ASP A 90 12.01 16.63 2.09
C ASP A 90 11.06 17.67 1.46
N ARG A 91 10.80 17.56 0.16
CA ARG A 91 9.84 18.39 -0.58
C ARG A 91 9.10 17.54 -1.61
N ALA A 92 7.85 17.90 -1.87
CA ALA A 92 7.04 17.29 -2.91
C ALA A 92 7.47 17.79 -4.31
N ALA A 93 8.71 17.51 -4.70
CA ALA A 93 9.31 17.86 -5.97
C ALA A 93 10.07 16.67 -6.56
N PRO A 94 9.94 16.36 -7.86
CA PRO A 94 10.61 15.22 -8.50
C PRO A 94 12.13 15.23 -8.36
N SER A 95 12.77 16.40 -8.36
CA SER A 95 14.21 16.58 -8.19
C SER A 95 14.69 16.51 -6.74
N SER A 96 13.80 16.51 -5.75
CA SER A 96 14.18 16.41 -4.35
C SER A 96 14.82 15.04 -4.08
N ALA A 97 15.97 15.07 -3.39
CA ALA A 97 16.64 13.85 -2.98
C ALA A 97 15.73 12.98 -2.14
N GLU A 98 15.77 11.68 -2.36
CA GLU A 98 15.02 10.72 -1.57
C GLU A 98 15.94 9.98 -0.59
N ARG A 99 15.40 9.63 0.57
CA ARG A 99 16.07 8.83 1.58
C ARG A 99 15.26 7.55 1.80
N ASN A 100 15.94 6.40 1.79
CA ASN A 100 15.34 5.15 2.22
C ASN A 100 15.40 5.08 3.75
N LEU A 101 14.25 4.97 4.41
CA LEU A 101 14.13 4.99 5.86
C LEU A 101 14.21 3.60 6.49
N THR A 102 14.03 2.54 5.72
CA THR A 102 13.90 1.15 6.19
C THR A 102 15.02 0.23 5.71
N ALA A 103 15.95 0.75 4.90
CA ALA A 103 17.00 -0.04 4.26
C ALA A 103 17.82 -0.93 5.21
N GLU A 104 18.10 -0.45 6.43
CA GLU A 104 18.90 -1.20 7.41
C GLU A 104 18.16 -2.43 7.97
N LEU A 105 16.82 -2.37 8.02
CA LEU A 105 15.98 -3.48 8.49
C LEU A 105 15.61 -4.44 7.38
N THR A 106 15.17 -3.89 6.26
CA THR A 106 14.69 -4.70 5.13
C THR A 106 15.81 -5.35 4.35
N ASN A 107 17.00 -4.73 4.36
CA ASN A 107 18.13 -5.14 3.52
C ASN A 107 17.71 -5.39 2.06
N GLY A 108 16.67 -4.68 1.58
CA GLY A 108 16.09 -4.83 0.26
C GLY A 108 15.30 -6.13 0.03
N MET A 109 15.00 -6.88 1.09
CA MET A 109 14.26 -8.16 1.05
C MET A 109 13.10 -8.21 2.03
N GLY A 110 12.86 -7.15 2.80
CA GLY A 110 11.66 -7.00 3.62
C GLY A 110 10.49 -6.41 2.84
N ASP A 111 9.39 -6.16 3.51
CA ASP A 111 8.21 -5.52 2.93
C ASP A 111 7.67 -4.43 3.87
N VAL A 112 7.17 -3.33 3.26
CA VAL A 112 6.59 -2.19 3.97
C VAL A 112 5.25 -1.83 3.36
N ARG A 113 4.25 -1.54 4.21
CA ARG A 113 2.90 -1.15 3.79
C ARG A 113 2.23 -0.20 4.77
N ASP A 114 1.09 0.34 4.37
CA ASP A 114 0.14 1.06 5.23
C ASP A 114 0.78 2.25 5.97
N VAL A 115 1.54 3.08 5.24
CA VAL A 115 2.19 4.25 5.84
C VAL A 115 1.21 5.39 6.06
N GLU A 116 1.23 5.96 7.27
CA GLU A 116 0.39 7.09 7.66
C GLU A 116 1.17 8.11 8.51
N PRO A 117 0.99 9.43 8.26
CA PRO A 117 1.59 10.46 9.09
C PRO A 117 0.78 10.67 10.38
N SER A 118 1.46 11.08 11.45
CA SER A 118 0.80 11.60 12.64
C SER A 118 0.06 12.91 12.36
N PHE A 119 -0.93 13.26 13.19
CA PHE A 119 -1.72 14.49 13.02
C PHE A 119 -0.89 15.77 13.02
N ASP A 120 0.25 15.79 13.68
CA ASP A 120 1.19 16.92 13.69
C ASP A 120 2.24 16.85 12.57
N GLY A 121 2.23 15.78 11.77
CA GLY A 121 3.15 15.55 10.65
C GLY A 121 4.60 15.27 11.04
N ARG A 122 4.87 14.93 12.32
CA ARG A 122 6.24 14.71 12.82
C ARG A 122 6.67 13.25 12.83
N LYS A 123 5.73 12.34 12.66
CA LYS A 123 5.97 10.91 12.71
C LYS A 123 5.27 10.20 11.57
N LEU A 124 5.80 9.05 11.21
CA LEU A 124 5.19 8.11 10.28
C LEU A 124 4.99 6.80 11.02
N VAL A 125 3.78 6.22 10.95
CA VAL A 125 3.50 4.87 11.40
C VAL A 125 3.23 3.99 10.18
N PHE A 126 3.68 2.74 10.22
CA PHE A 126 3.54 1.81 9.10
C PHE A 126 3.70 0.37 9.57
N ALA A 127 3.25 -0.58 8.75
CA ALA A 127 3.54 -2.00 8.94
C ALA A 127 4.81 -2.37 8.17
N LEU A 128 5.68 -3.16 8.81
CA LEU A 128 6.89 -3.70 8.21
C LEU A 128 7.05 -5.16 8.62
N ARG A 129 7.39 -6.00 7.64
CA ARG A 129 7.85 -7.37 7.83
C ARG A 129 9.31 -7.46 7.41
N GLU A 130 10.13 -7.97 8.30
CA GLU A 130 11.55 -8.22 8.03
C GLU A 130 11.74 -9.33 6.99
N PRO A 131 12.94 -9.44 6.38
CA PRO A 131 13.25 -10.49 5.43
C PRO A 131 13.04 -11.89 5.99
N ASP A 132 12.68 -12.83 5.12
CA ASP A 132 12.61 -14.23 5.49
C ASP A 132 13.95 -14.74 6.02
N ILE A 133 13.88 -15.56 7.06
CA ILE A 133 15.02 -16.25 7.65
C ILE A 133 15.25 -17.53 6.85
N GLU A 134 16.40 -17.62 6.19
CA GLU A 134 16.74 -18.79 5.37
C GLU A 134 16.75 -20.08 6.20
N GLY A 135 15.96 -21.05 5.78
CA GLY A 135 15.86 -22.36 6.42
C GLY A 135 15.01 -22.41 7.68
N ALA A 136 14.41 -21.29 8.11
CA ALA A 136 13.45 -21.30 9.21
C ALA A 136 12.12 -21.93 8.77
N ALA A 137 11.43 -22.56 9.72
CA ALA A 137 10.09 -23.08 9.49
C ALA A 137 9.08 -21.92 9.31
N PRO A 138 7.93 -22.12 8.66
CA PRO A 138 6.95 -21.06 8.43
C PRO A 138 6.53 -20.32 9.71
N GLU A 139 6.38 -21.04 10.82
CA GLU A 139 6.03 -20.51 12.14
C GLU A 139 7.15 -19.70 12.81
N ASP A 140 8.38 -19.84 12.34
CA ASP A 140 9.57 -19.13 12.84
C ASP A 140 9.96 -17.95 11.91
N GLN A 141 9.16 -17.67 10.88
CA GLN A 141 9.39 -16.54 10.00
C GLN A 141 8.95 -15.21 10.65
N PRO A 142 9.58 -14.07 10.29
CA PRO A 142 9.18 -12.79 10.83
C PRO A 142 7.70 -12.48 10.59
N THR A 143 7.05 -11.88 11.56
CA THR A 143 5.67 -11.39 11.47
C THR A 143 5.62 -9.95 11.00
N TRP A 144 4.46 -9.50 10.51
CA TRP A 144 4.17 -8.09 10.31
C TRP A 144 4.09 -7.38 11.66
N ASN A 145 4.80 -6.27 11.80
CA ASN A 145 4.88 -5.47 13.01
C ASN A 145 4.65 -3.99 12.72
N ILE A 146 4.15 -3.25 13.72
CA ILE A 146 3.98 -1.80 13.60
C ILE A 146 5.29 -1.09 13.97
N TRP A 147 5.75 -0.25 13.07
CA TRP A 147 6.94 0.56 13.19
C TRP A 147 6.60 2.05 13.14
N GLU A 148 7.40 2.86 13.80
CA GLU A 148 7.29 4.31 13.80
C GLU A 148 8.62 4.93 13.42
N TYR A 149 8.59 5.92 12.52
CA TYR A 149 9.73 6.78 12.21
C TYR A 149 9.46 8.19 12.70
N ASP A 150 10.33 8.72 13.57
CA ASP A 150 10.31 10.10 14.04
C ASP A 150 11.12 10.98 13.09
N LEU A 151 10.47 11.96 12.46
CA LEU A 151 11.08 12.84 11.46
C LEU A 151 12.05 13.84 12.08
N ASP A 152 11.79 14.29 13.31
CA ASP A 152 12.62 15.25 14.02
C ASP A 152 13.89 14.58 14.56
N LEU A 153 13.74 13.41 15.17
CA LEU A 153 14.84 12.64 15.74
C LEU A 153 15.57 11.77 14.70
N GLN A 154 14.95 11.56 13.55
CA GLN A 154 15.41 10.64 12.49
C GLN A 154 15.65 9.21 13.03
N GLN A 155 14.72 8.73 13.84
CA GLN A 155 14.81 7.44 14.50
C GLN A 155 13.68 6.51 14.07
N LEU A 156 14.05 5.29 13.76
CA LEU A 156 13.16 4.19 13.46
C LEU A 156 13.07 3.28 14.68
N ARG A 157 11.85 2.88 15.06
CA ARG A 157 11.63 1.95 16.15
C ARG A 157 10.41 1.05 15.88
N ARG A 158 10.47 -0.18 16.36
CA ARG A 158 9.27 -1.00 16.48
C ARG A 158 8.44 -0.48 17.66
N VAL A 159 7.13 -0.32 17.46
CA VAL A 159 6.25 0.26 18.49
C VAL A 159 6.08 -0.71 19.65
N ILE A 160 5.81 -1.99 19.37
CA ILE A 160 5.76 -3.05 20.39
C ILE A 160 7.20 -3.55 20.63
N ALA A 161 7.82 -3.08 21.70
CA ALA A 161 9.23 -3.34 21.96
C ALA A 161 9.55 -4.79 22.37
N SER A 162 8.58 -5.51 22.95
CA SER A 162 8.74 -6.91 23.38
C SER A 162 8.66 -7.86 22.19
N ASP A 163 9.69 -8.63 21.92
CA ASP A 163 9.70 -9.62 20.83
C ASP A 163 8.55 -10.62 20.98
N THR A 164 8.41 -11.22 22.16
CA THR A 164 7.33 -12.18 22.42
C THR A 164 5.93 -11.63 22.18
N THR A 165 5.74 -10.33 22.43
CA THR A 165 4.44 -9.68 22.17
C THR A 165 4.30 -9.31 20.71
N ALA A 166 5.36 -8.88 20.07
CA ALA A 166 5.38 -8.54 18.65
C ALA A 166 5.12 -9.77 17.76
N ASP A 167 5.74 -10.90 18.09
CA ASP A 167 5.64 -12.15 17.33
C ASP A 167 4.33 -12.91 17.57
N ASP A 168 3.48 -12.45 18.51
CA ASP A 168 2.21 -13.10 18.86
C ASP A 168 1.11 -12.93 17.79
N GLY A 169 1.33 -12.11 16.77
CA GLY A 169 0.35 -11.87 15.70
C GLY A 169 0.92 -11.08 14.53
N GLN A 170 0.11 -11.01 13.49
CA GLN A 170 0.39 -10.19 12.32
C GLN A 170 -0.25 -8.82 12.53
N ASP A 171 0.51 -7.75 12.53
CA ASP A 171 0.05 -6.38 12.78
C ASP A 171 0.14 -5.52 11.53
N VAL A 172 -0.99 -5.00 11.06
CA VAL A 172 -1.06 -4.20 9.82
C VAL A 172 -2.03 -3.03 9.97
N ALA A 173 -2.06 -2.18 8.96
CA ALA A 173 -2.97 -1.04 8.84
C ALA A 173 -3.00 -0.14 10.09
N PRO A 174 -1.85 0.35 10.59
CA PRO A 174 -1.82 1.23 11.73
C PRO A 174 -2.32 2.64 11.39
N HIS A 175 -3.08 3.24 12.29
CA HIS A 175 -3.55 4.61 12.20
C HIS A 175 -3.39 5.33 13.53
N TYR A 176 -2.96 6.59 13.50
CA TYR A 176 -2.99 7.41 14.70
C TYR A 176 -4.42 7.83 15.06
N LEU A 177 -4.75 7.80 16.32
CA LEU A 177 -5.96 8.40 16.86
C LEU A 177 -5.68 9.86 17.28
N PRO A 178 -6.71 10.73 17.35
CA PRO A 178 -6.53 12.13 17.76
C PRO A 178 -5.92 12.32 19.15
N ASP A 179 -6.01 11.34 20.02
CA ASP A 179 -5.42 11.33 21.36
C ASP A 179 -3.97 10.79 21.41
N GLY A 180 -3.40 10.45 20.23
CA GLY A 180 -2.03 9.98 20.08
C GLY A 180 -1.86 8.46 20.24
N ARG A 181 -2.92 7.72 20.54
CA ARG A 181 -2.89 6.25 20.48
C ARG A 181 -2.82 5.76 19.04
N ILE A 182 -2.51 4.48 18.88
CA ILE A 182 -2.48 3.80 17.59
C ILE A 182 -3.56 2.72 17.56
N ILE A 183 -4.44 2.74 16.55
CA ILE A 183 -5.36 1.66 16.22
C ILE A 183 -4.78 0.89 15.04
N PHE A 184 -4.92 -0.43 15.02
CA PHE A 184 -4.39 -1.28 13.96
C PHE A 184 -5.14 -2.61 13.90
N SER A 185 -5.03 -3.32 12.80
CA SER A 185 -5.56 -4.66 12.62
C SER A 185 -4.51 -5.71 13.03
N SER A 186 -4.93 -6.72 13.77
CA SER A 186 -4.05 -7.79 14.24
C SER A 186 -4.74 -9.14 14.27
N THR A 187 -4.00 -10.20 14.01
CA THR A 187 -4.48 -11.58 14.17
C THR A 187 -4.50 -12.06 15.62
N ARG A 188 -4.05 -11.22 16.59
CA ARG A 188 -4.12 -11.55 18.02
C ARG A 188 -5.56 -11.63 18.48
N GLN A 189 -5.93 -12.73 19.14
CA GLN A 189 -7.29 -12.92 19.67
C GLN A 189 -7.30 -13.41 21.12
N ARG A 190 -6.27 -13.05 21.88
CA ARG A 190 -6.13 -13.47 23.30
C ARG A 190 -7.31 -13.03 24.16
N GLN A 191 -7.81 -11.82 23.97
CA GLN A 191 -8.92 -11.30 24.76
C GLN A 191 -10.25 -11.98 24.41
N SER A 192 -10.50 -12.27 23.13
CA SER A 192 -11.64 -13.08 22.71
C SER A 192 -11.64 -14.45 23.37
N LYS A 193 -10.48 -15.12 23.39
CA LYS A 193 -10.30 -16.43 24.04
C LYS A 193 -10.50 -16.36 25.54
N ALA A 194 -10.00 -15.30 26.19
CA ALA A 194 -10.18 -15.10 27.63
C ALA A 194 -11.66 -14.88 28.00
N ILE A 195 -12.41 -14.13 27.22
CA ILE A 195 -13.87 -13.94 27.41
C ILE A 195 -14.60 -15.27 27.27
N LEU A 196 -14.30 -16.06 26.23
CA LEU A 196 -14.93 -17.37 26.04
C LEU A 196 -14.63 -18.32 27.20
N LEU A 197 -13.41 -18.28 27.72
CA LEU A 197 -13.01 -19.10 28.87
C LEU A 197 -13.78 -18.70 30.12
N ASP A 198 -13.92 -17.39 30.41
CA ASP A 198 -14.66 -16.88 31.56
C ASP A 198 -16.16 -17.24 31.48
N GLU A 199 -16.71 -17.31 30.28
CA GLU A 199 -18.09 -17.75 30.03
C GLU A 199 -18.26 -19.28 30.04
N GLY A 200 -17.21 -20.05 30.30
CA GLY A 200 -17.23 -21.51 30.28
C GLY A 200 -17.47 -22.12 28.89
N LYS A 201 -17.15 -21.38 27.83
CA LYS A 201 -17.27 -21.80 26.43
C LYS A 201 -15.95 -22.35 25.89
N PRO A 202 -15.99 -23.23 24.87
CA PRO A 202 -14.79 -23.60 24.15
C PRO A 202 -14.09 -22.37 23.56
N GLN A 203 -12.76 -22.31 23.72
CA GLN A 203 -11.97 -21.26 23.11
C GLN A 203 -11.80 -21.56 21.62
N PHE A 204 -12.18 -20.61 20.78
CA PHE A 204 -11.95 -20.67 19.33
C PHE A 204 -11.39 -19.32 18.88
N GLU A 205 -10.71 -19.32 17.75
CA GLU A 205 -10.32 -18.13 17.04
C GLU A 205 -11.32 -17.87 15.91
N ALA A 206 -11.66 -16.60 15.71
CA ALA A 206 -12.30 -16.18 14.49
C ALA A 206 -11.33 -16.42 13.33
N GLN A 207 -11.83 -16.96 12.23
CA GLN A 207 -11.04 -17.31 11.05
C GLN A 207 -11.57 -16.53 9.85
N ASP A 208 -10.71 -16.32 8.87
CA ASP A 208 -11.14 -15.82 7.60
C ASP A 208 -12.07 -16.83 6.89
N GLU A 209 -12.81 -16.36 5.90
CA GLU A 209 -13.81 -17.19 5.21
C GLU A 209 -13.20 -18.13 4.17
N SER A 210 -11.94 -17.91 3.79
CA SER A 210 -11.33 -18.56 2.63
C SER A 210 -10.30 -19.63 3.00
N ASP A 211 -9.37 -19.32 3.90
CA ASP A 211 -8.16 -20.13 4.11
C ASP A 211 -8.06 -20.71 5.52
N GLY A 212 -9.00 -20.34 6.43
CA GLY A 212 -9.00 -20.80 7.82
C GLY A 212 -7.86 -20.22 8.65
N GLU A 213 -7.27 -19.11 8.18
CA GLU A 213 -6.27 -18.35 8.91
C GLU A 213 -6.95 -17.50 10.00
N PRO A 214 -6.22 -17.11 11.07
CA PRO A 214 -6.78 -16.23 12.08
C PRO A 214 -7.27 -14.90 11.50
N ALA A 215 -8.52 -14.53 11.77
CA ALA A 215 -9.10 -13.28 11.31
C ALA A 215 -8.42 -12.07 11.95
N PHE A 216 -8.33 -10.98 11.19
CA PHE A 216 -7.91 -9.69 11.71
C PHE A 216 -9.01 -9.09 12.57
N VAL A 217 -8.62 -8.56 13.73
CA VAL A 217 -9.48 -7.82 14.64
C VAL A 217 -8.79 -6.54 15.07
N LEU A 218 -9.56 -5.50 15.39
CA LEU A 218 -9.01 -4.21 15.76
C LEU A 218 -8.40 -4.22 17.16
N HIS A 219 -7.22 -3.63 17.25
CA HIS A 219 -6.49 -3.40 18.48
C HIS A 219 -6.18 -1.92 18.66
N ILE A 220 -6.02 -1.49 19.90
CA ILE A 220 -5.52 -0.17 20.26
C ILE A 220 -4.33 -0.33 21.19
N MET A 221 -3.37 0.56 21.09
CA MET A 221 -2.25 0.68 22.01
C MET A 221 -1.84 2.15 22.18
N ASN A 222 -1.13 2.46 23.26
CA ASN A 222 -0.46 3.75 23.40
C ASN A 222 0.67 3.89 22.36
N ALA A 223 1.08 5.12 22.09
CA ALA A 223 2.16 5.39 21.12
C ALA A 223 3.51 4.72 21.49
N ASP A 224 3.71 4.37 22.74
CA ASP A 224 4.90 3.64 23.23
C ASP A 224 4.75 2.11 23.18
N GLY A 225 3.64 1.60 22.63
CA GLY A 225 3.34 0.18 22.54
C GLY A 225 2.74 -0.45 23.81
N SER A 226 2.54 0.35 24.86
CA SER A 226 1.87 -0.10 26.09
C SER A 226 0.35 -0.12 25.93
N ASP A 227 -0.33 -0.74 26.90
CA ASP A 227 -1.81 -0.84 26.95
C ASP A 227 -2.43 -1.44 25.68
N LEU A 228 -1.75 -2.42 25.12
CA LEU A 228 -2.20 -3.16 23.94
C LEU A 228 -3.44 -4.00 24.30
N HIS A 229 -4.58 -3.72 23.65
CA HIS A 229 -5.80 -4.48 23.86
C HIS A 229 -6.69 -4.53 22.61
N GLN A 230 -7.47 -5.60 22.52
CA GLN A 230 -8.44 -5.84 21.44
C GLN A 230 -9.70 -4.98 21.68
N VAL A 231 -10.23 -4.38 20.60
CA VAL A 231 -11.44 -3.52 20.65
C VAL A 231 -12.57 -4.00 19.76
N SER A 232 -12.31 -4.93 18.85
CA SER A 232 -13.38 -5.61 18.10
C SER A 232 -13.35 -7.12 18.34
N PHE A 233 -14.54 -7.74 18.26
CA PHE A 233 -14.75 -9.15 18.63
C PHE A 233 -15.59 -9.88 17.60
N ASN A 234 -15.47 -9.49 16.33
CA ASN A 234 -16.19 -10.12 15.24
C ASN A 234 -15.69 -11.55 14.96
N GLN A 235 -16.48 -12.31 14.24
CA GLN A 235 -16.13 -13.69 13.86
C GLN A 235 -15.45 -13.77 12.50
N SER A 236 -15.19 -12.64 11.87
CA SER A 236 -14.48 -12.47 10.61
C SER A 236 -13.59 -11.22 10.68
N HIS A 237 -12.92 -10.89 9.60
CA HIS A 237 -12.07 -9.69 9.53
C HIS A 237 -12.81 -8.38 9.82
N ASP A 238 -12.12 -7.45 10.47
CA ASP A 238 -12.48 -6.05 10.69
C ASP A 238 -11.55 -5.11 9.96
#